data_f3a50cb4dd0454f8e97806ed818ab1b5
#
_entry.id   f3a50cb4dd0454f8e97806ed818ab1b5
#
_cell.length_a   1.000
_cell.length_b   1.000
_cell.length_c   1.000
_cell.angle_alpha   90.00
_cell.angle_beta   90.00
_cell.angle_gamma   90.00
#
_symmetry.space_group_name_H-M   'P 1'
#
loop_
_entity.id
_entity.type
_entity.pdbx_description
1 polymer ?
#
loop_
_entity_poly.entity_id
_entity_poly.type
_entity_poly.pdbx_seq_one_letter_code
_entity_poly.pdbx_strand_id
1 'polypeptide(L)'
;MCIRDRLIDVNLYGSSGSAAGIVEQNEGQIIACSVTGKISAYGRTCGIADLNYGRITACWFDGTLKEYESGAIVRYNYKIITSCYWGGNAGQGVFRNHGGTVDATKVDGATAKWQTAVDGMNPALTGNDYQWALGTDGLPVLKRNNNNP
;
A
#
# COMPACT_ATOMS: atom_id res chain seq x y z
N MET A 1 5.77 -9.86 -12.01
CA MET A 1 4.31 -9.65 -12.15
C MET A 1 4.03 -8.19 -11.84
N CYS A 2 3.37 -7.48 -12.70
CA CYS A 2 2.92 -6.10 -12.45
C CYS A 2 1.43 -6.17 -12.11
N ILE A 3 1.08 -5.76 -10.90
CA ILE A 3 -0.31 -5.76 -10.44
C ILE A 3 -0.74 -4.30 -10.34
N ARG A 4 -1.88 -3.99 -10.96
CA ARG A 4 -2.61 -2.73 -10.79
C ARG A 4 -4.02 -3.12 -10.35
N ASP A 5 -4.30 -2.97 -9.07
CA ASP A 5 -5.57 -3.43 -8.53
C ASP A 5 -6.02 -2.58 -7.33
N ARG A 6 -7.31 -2.62 -7.09
CA ARG A 6 -7.93 -1.98 -5.94
C ARG A 6 -8.80 -2.99 -5.21
N LEU A 7 -8.38 -3.37 -4.02
CA LEU A 7 -9.20 -4.16 -3.10
C LEU A 7 -9.95 -3.20 -2.16
N ILE A 8 -11.27 -3.22 -2.22
CA ILE A 8 -12.11 -2.30 -1.47
C ILE A 8 -12.84 -3.06 -0.37
N ASP A 9 -12.77 -2.51 0.84
CA ASP A 9 -13.55 -2.96 1.99
C ASP A 9 -13.40 -4.46 2.28
N VAL A 10 -12.16 -4.94 2.19
CA VAL A 10 -11.85 -6.35 2.44
C VAL A 10 -11.98 -6.68 3.93
N ASN A 11 -12.48 -7.87 4.22
CA ASN A 11 -12.47 -8.45 5.54
C ASN A 11 -11.71 -9.78 5.47
N LEU A 12 -10.38 -9.70 5.57
CA LEU A 12 -9.51 -10.86 5.48
C LEU A 12 -9.21 -11.40 6.88
N TYR A 13 -9.35 -12.71 7.02
CA TYR A 13 -9.01 -13.43 8.24
C TYR A 13 -8.10 -14.62 7.93
N GLY A 14 -6.89 -14.59 8.46
CA GLY A 14 -5.97 -15.72 8.42
C GLY A 14 -6.11 -16.58 9.67
N SER A 15 -6.54 -17.83 9.52
CA SER A 15 -6.72 -18.79 10.62
C SER A 15 -5.40 -19.27 11.24
N SER A 16 -4.29 -19.11 10.54
CA SER A 16 -2.95 -19.46 11.00
C SER A 16 -1.91 -18.54 10.38
N GLY A 17 -0.96 -18.06 11.17
CA GLY A 17 0.19 -17.32 10.66
C GLY A 17 -0.12 -15.88 10.25
N SER A 18 0.09 -15.53 8.99
CA SER A 18 0.05 -14.17 8.47
C SER A 18 -1.10 -13.94 7.51
N ALA A 19 -1.51 -12.68 7.35
CA ALA A 19 -2.42 -12.23 6.29
C ALA A 19 -1.90 -10.94 5.66
N ALA A 20 -1.90 -10.88 4.33
CA ALA A 20 -1.55 -9.72 3.55
C ALA A 20 -2.67 -9.36 2.57
N GLY A 21 -2.86 -8.06 2.30
CA GLY A 21 -3.95 -7.59 1.45
C GLY A 21 -3.82 -8.03 -0.01
N ILE A 22 -2.60 -8.09 -0.55
CA ILE A 22 -2.37 -8.44 -1.96
C ILE A 22 -1.59 -9.73 -2.12
N VAL A 23 -0.41 -9.83 -1.48
CA VAL A 23 0.47 -10.98 -1.69
C VAL A 23 1.30 -11.28 -0.45
N GLU A 24 1.60 -12.55 -0.21
CA GLU A 24 2.52 -12.96 0.84
C GLU A 24 3.96 -12.57 0.49
N GLN A 25 4.41 -12.86 -0.73
CA GLN A 25 5.78 -12.57 -1.18
C GLN A 25 5.78 -11.90 -2.55
N ASN A 26 6.35 -10.70 -2.62
CA ASN A 26 6.54 -9.95 -3.86
C ASN A 26 7.98 -10.08 -4.35
N GLU A 27 8.19 -10.74 -5.49
CA GLU A 27 9.48 -10.81 -6.19
C GLU A 27 9.51 -9.95 -7.46
N GLY A 28 8.37 -9.38 -7.83
CA GLY A 28 8.17 -8.57 -9.02
C GLY A 28 7.90 -7.11 -8.71
N GLN A 29 6.86 -6.57 -9.34
CA GLN A 29 6.43 -5.20 -9.16
C GLN A 29 4.95 -5.14 -8.79
N ILE A 30 4.64 -4.39 -7.75
CA ILE A 30 3.28 -3.98 -7.37
C ILE A 30 3.21 -2.47 -7.59
N ILE A 31 2.38 -2.03 -8.51
CA ILE A 31 2.31 -0.62 -8.91
C ILE A 31 0.87 -0.16 -8.88
N ALA A 32 0.63 1.01 -8.30
CA ALA A 32 -0.67 1.67 -8.27
C ALA A 32 -1.79 0.75 -7.74
N CYS A 33 -1.51 0.07 -6.65
CA CYS A 33 -2.47 -0.80 -5.96
C CYS A 33 -2.93 -0.17 -4.65
N SER A 34 -4.14 -0.50 -4.24
CA SER A 34 -4.68 -0.04 -2.96
C SER A 34 -5.49 -1.12 -2.28
N VAL A 35 -5.48 -1.07 -0.96
CA VAL A 35 -6.28 -1.95 -0.11
C VAL A 35 -6.97 -1.12 0.96
N THR A 36 -8.27 -1.34 1.15
CA THR A 36 -9.04 -0.79 2.26
C THR A 36 -9.77 -1.91 2.99
N GLY A 37 -10.06 -1.71 4.27
CA GLY A 37 -10.81 -2.65 5.08
C GLY A 37 -10.05 -3.22 6.25
N LYS A 38 -10.48 -4.38 6.74
CA LYS A 38 -9.91 -5.04 7.91
C LYS A 38 -9.12 -6.29 7.53
N ILE A 39 -7.88 -6.35 8.00
CA ILE A 39 -7.03 -7.54 7.86
C ILE A 39 -6.67 -8.03 9.27
N SER A 40 -7.01 -9.27 9.56
CA SER A 40 -6.72 -9.90 10.84
C SER A 40 -6.18 -11.31 10.66
N ALA A 41 -5.33 -11.73 11.59
CA ALA A 41 -4.78 -13.08 11.64
C ALA A 41 -4.39 -13.41 13.08
N TYR A 42 -4.14 -14.67 13.37
CA TYR A 42 -3.55 -15.05 14.66
C TYR A 42 -2.15 -14.48 14.85
N GLY A 43 -1.36 -14.43 13.80
CA GLY A 43 -0.02 -13.88 13.78
C GLY A 43 0.01 -12.44 13.26
N ARG A 44 0.60 -12.26 12.11
CA ARG A 44 1.01 -10.97 11.53
C ARG A 44 0.06 -10.49 10.46
N THR A 45 -0.05 -9.18 10.29
CA THR A 45 -0.92 -8.60 9.27
C THR A 45 -0.20 -7.49 8.50
N CYS A 46 -0.45 -7.39 7.20
CA CYS A 46 0.15 -6.41 6.32
C CYS A 46 -0.90 -5.85 5.35
N GLY A 47 -0.80 -4.57 5.05
CA GLY A 47 -1.73 -3.93 4.13
C GLY A 47 -1.53 -4.38 2.68
N ILE A 48 -0.31 -4.43 2.19
CA ILE A 48 0.02 -4.75 0.79
C ILE A 48 0.70 -6.11 0.67
N ALA A 49 1.89 -6.27 1.25
CA ALA A 49 2.66 -7.52 1.14
C ALA A 49 3.29 -7.91 2.47
N ASP A 50 3.51 -9.21 2.70
CA ASP A 50 4.23 -9.68 3.88
C ASP A 50 5.75 -9.53 3.67
N LEU A 51 6.28 -10.03 2.57
CA LEU A 51 7.69 -9.96 2.20
C LEU A 51 7.87 -9.23 0.87
N ASN A 52 8.77 -8.23 0.83
CA ASN A 52 9.08 -7.52 -0.41
C ASN A 52 10.54 -7.76 -0.84
N TYR A 53 10.73 -8.58 -1.85
CA TYR A 53 11.99 -8.80 -2.58
C TYR A 53 12.00 -8.12 -3.95
N GLY A 54 10.98 -7.33 -4.26
CA GLY A 54 10.82 -6.62 -5.52
C GLY A 54 10.60 -5.13 -5.34
N ARG A 55 9.67 -4.56 -6.08
CA ARG A 55 9.29 -3.15 -6.03
C ARG A 55 7.83 -2.98 -5.66
N ILE A 56 7.55 -2.03 -4.79
CA ILE A 56 6.20 -1.54 -4.50
C ILE A 56 6.20 -0.04 -4.74
N THR A 57 5.38 0.43 -5.67
CA THR A 57 5.41 1.82 -6.14
C THR A 57 4.02 2.42 -6.19
N ALA A 58 3.86 3.61 -5.62
CA ALA A 58 2.64 4.40 -5.65
C ALA A 58 1.40 3.61 -5.19
N CYS A 59 1.57 2.83 -4.13
CA CYS A 59 0.53 2.03 -3.50
C CYS A 59 0.07 2.67 -2.19
N TRP A 60 -1.17 2.37 -1.78
CA TRP A 60 -1.65 2.86 -0.51
C TRP A 60 -2.57 1.84 0.20
N PHE A 61 -2.61 1.97 1.52
CA PHE A 61 -3.47 1.21 2.41
C PHE A 61 -4.23 2.15 3.35
N ASP A 62 -5.52 1.90 3.53
CA ASP A 62 -6.31 2.56 4.58
C ASP A 62 -7.26 1.55 5.22
N GLY A 63 -6.99 1.23 6.47
CA GLY A 63 -7.80 0.22 7.14
C GLY A 63 -7.32 -0.14 8.53
N THR A 64 -7.75 -1.30 8.99
CA THR A 64 -7.42 -1.84 10.30
C THR A 64 -6.57 -3.09 10.18
N LEU A 65 -5.41 -3.07 10.80
CA LEU A 65 -4.53 -4.21 10.97
C LEU A 65 -4.49 -4.66 12.43
N LYS A 66 -4.19 -5.95 12.67
CA LYS A 66 -3.77 -6.38 13.98
C LYS A 66 -2.37 -5.82 14.26
N GLU A 67 -2.16 -5.19 15.42
CA GLU A 67 -0.95 -4.40 15.70
C GLU A 67 0.33 -5.20 15.96
N TYR A 68 0.25 -6.52 16.06
CA TYR A 68 1.43 -7.35 16.33
C TYR A 68 2.26 -7.59 15.07
N GLU A 69 3.51 -7.12 15.07
CA GLU A 69 4.46 -7.24 13.95
C GLU A 69 3.84 -6.89 12.58
N SER A 70 3.09 -5.79 12.52
CA SER A 70 2.37 -5.37 11.32
C SER A 70 3.03 -4.20 10.61
N GLY A 71 2.88 -4.15 9.29
CA GLY A 71 3.25 -3.02 8.46
C GLY A 71 2.11 -2.67 7.50
N ALA A 72 1.75 -1.39 7.44
CA ALA A 72 0.67 -0.95 6.56
C ALA A 72 0.96 -1.21 5.08
N ILE A 73 2.21 -1.12 4.67
CA ILE A 73 2.65 -1.46 3.33
C ILE A 73 3.27 -2.85 3.32
N VAL A 74 4.30 -3.09 4.14
CA VAL A 74 5.04 -4.35 4.15
C VAL A 74 5.48 -4.70 5.57
N ARG A 75 5.51 -5.98 5.92
CA ARG A 75 6.16 -6.42 7.14
C ARG A 75 7.69 -6.39 7.02
N TYR A 76 8.27 -7.11 6.06
CA TYR A 76 9.72 -7.15 5.84
C TYR A 76 10.06 -6.65 4.44
N ASN A 77 10.87 -5.59 4.38
CA ASN A 77 11.35 -5.02 3.12
C ASN A 77 12.82 -5.33 2.88
N TYR A 78 13.13 -5.94 1.74
CA TYR A 78 14.48 -6.27 1.29
C TYR A 78 14.91 -5.48 0.05
N LYS A 79 13.98 -4.78 -0.62
CA LYS A 79 14.25 -4.05 -1.85
C LYS A 79 13.65 -2.65 -1.83
N ILE A 80 12.76 -2.30 -2.73
CA ILE A 80 12.39 -0.90 -2.99
C ILE A 80 10.90 -0.68 -2.71
N ILE A 81 10.62 0.32 -1.89
CA ILE A 81 9.30 0.91 -1.70
C ILE A 81 9.41 2.37 -2.06
N THR A 82 8.57 2.85 -2.99
CA THR A 82 8.60 4.22 -3.51
C THR A 82 7.21 4.83 -3.48
N SER A 83 7.11 6.03 -2.91
CA SER A 83 5.90 6.87 -2.94
C SER A 83 4.64 6.11 -2.48
N CYS A 84 4.73 5.39 -1.37
CA CYS A 84 3.63 4.66 -0.77
C CYS A 84 3.04 5.41 0.43
N TYR A 85 1.74 5.25 0.67
CA TYR A 85 1.04 5.97 1.73
C TYR A 85 0.13 5.04 2.51
N TRP A 86 -0.11 5.36 3.77
CA TRP A 86 -1.07 4.59 4.56
C TRP A 86 -1.84 5.46 5.56
N GLY A 87 -3.08 5.08 5.81
CA GLY A 87 -3.93 5.59 6.89
C GLY A 87 -4.34 4.46 7.84
N GLY A 88 -5.34 4.74 8.66
CA GLY A 88 -5.87 3.79 9.61
C GLY A 88 -5.04 3.63 10.88
N ASN A 89 -5.13 2.45 11.53
CA ASN A 89 -4.55 2.22 12.84
C ASN A 89 -3.07 1.82 12.84
N ALA A 90 -2.50 1.47 11.69
CA ALA A 90 -1.11 1.01 11.63
C ALA A 90 -0.14 2.12 12.07
N GLY A 91 0.74 1.80 13.02
CA GLY A 91 1.74 2.73 13.55
C GLY A 91 2.90 2.98 12.58
N GLN A 92 3.14 2.04 11.65
CA GLN A 92 4.27 2.08 10.73
C GLN A 92 3.92 1.49 9.37
N GLY A 93 4.55 2.03 8.32
CA GLY A 93 4.39 1.53 6.94
C GLY A 93 5.15 0.22 6.70
N VAL A 94 6.33 0.09 7.30
CA VAL A 94 7.19 -1.09 7.21
C VAL A 94 7.58 -1.52 8.61
N PHE A 95 7.34 -2.79 8.96
CA PHE A 95 7.70 -3.30 10.29
C PHE A 95 9.22 -3.43 10.46
N ARG A 96 9.90 -4.07 9.49
CA ARG A 96 11.37 -4.14 9.47
C ARG A 96 11.91 -3.96 8.06
N ASN A 97 12.91 -3.09 7.94
CA ASN A 97 13.66 -2.91 6.70
C ASN A 97 15.01 -3.64 6.79
N HIS A 98 15.23 -4.58 5.88
CA HIS A 98 16.46 -5.38 5.77
C HIS A 98 17.36 -4.87 4.64
N GLY A 99 17.75 -3.60 4.70
CA GLY A 99 18.65 -2.97 3.74
C GLY A 99 17.99 -2.44 2.47
N GLY A 100 16.67 -2.50 2.36
CA GLY A 100 15.94 -1.92 1.25
C GLY A 100 15.73 -0.41 1.41
N THR A 101 15.24 0.22 0.35
CA THR A 101 14.81 1.63 0.34
C THR A 101 13.35 1.71 0.76
N VAL A 102 13.02 2.66 1.64
CA VAL A 102 11.66 2.88 2.11
C VAL A 102 11.29 4.35 1.93
N ASP A 103 10.36 4.60 1.02
CA ASP A 103 9.66 5.88 0.86
C ASP A 103 8.16 5.61 1.07
N ALA A 104 7.73 5.73 2.30
CA ALA A 104 6.36 5.49 2.74
C ALA A 104 5.97 6.52 3.81
N THR A 105 4.77 7.10 3.68
CA THR A 105 4.30 8.21 4.52
C THR A 105 2.93 7.91 5.11
N LYS A 106 2.75 8.21 6.39
CA LYS A 106 1.46 8.12 7.07
C LYS A 106 0.57 9.30 6.71
N VAL A 107 -0.65 9.03 6.31
CA VAL A 107 -1.71 10.02 6.18
C VAL A 107 -2.37 10.18 7.55
N ASP A 108 -1.99 11.24 8.25
CA ASP A 108 -2.44 11.54 9.61
C ASP A 108 -3.58 12.56 9.67
N GLY A 109 -3.96 13.13 8.51
CA GLY A 109 -4.98 14.14 8.38
C GLY A 109 -4.52 15.55 8.76
N ALA A 110 -3.36 15.71 9.36
CA ALA A 110 -2.78 16.97 9.77
C ALA A 110 -1.58 17.36 8.88
N THR A 111 -0.48 16.64 8.97
CA THR A 111 0.75 16.88 8.19
C THR A 111 0.64 16.34 6.76
N ALA A 112 0.02 15.16 6.61
CA ALA A 112 -0.25 14.55 5.31
C ALA A 112 -1.74 14.19 5.22
N LYS A 113 -2.35 14.60 4.12
CA LYS A 113 -3.73 14.27 3.74
C LYS A 113 -3.72 13.33 2.54
N TRP A 114 -4.86 12.75 2.18
CA TRP A 114 -4.96 11.91 0.98
C TRP A 114 -4.70 12.68 -0.32
N GLN A 115 -4.95 13.99 -0.36
CA GLN A 115 -4.49 14.82 -1.49
C GLN A 115 -2.96 14.89 -1.56
N THR A 116 -2.28 14.99 -0.42
CA THR A 116 -0.80 14.91 -0.34
C THR A 116 -0.30 13.57 -0.88
N ALA A 117 -1.00 12.48 -0.56
CA ALA A 117 -0.68 11.16 -1.08
C ALA A 117 -0.85 11.07 -2.60
N VAL A 118 -1.94 11.60 -3.14
CA VAL A 118 -2.16 11.68 -4.61
C VAL A 118 -1.02 12.44 -5.29
N ASP A 119 -0.68 13.60 -4.77
CA ASP A 119 0.38 14.46 -5.32
C ASP A 119 1.77 13.80 -5.22
N GLY A 120 2.00 13.01 -4.19
CA GLY A 120 3.27 12.28 -4.00
C GLY A 120 3.40 10.98 -4.80
N MET A 121 2.28 10.30 -5.06
CA MET A 121 2.27 9.03 -5.83
C MET A 121 2.37 9.25 -7.34
N ASN A 122 1.74 10.29 -7.87
CA ASN A 122 1.63 10.49 -9.31
C ASN A 122 2.96 10.72 -10.04
N PRO A 123 3.96 11.42 -9.50
CA PRO A 123 5.27 11.50 -10.14
C PRO A 123 5.93 10.13 -10.40
N ALA A 124 5.71 9.16 -9.50
CA ALA A 124 6.20 7.80 -9.67
C ALA A 124 5.43 6.99 -10.72
N LEU A 125 4.31 7.50 -11.20
CA LEU A 125 3.48 6.92 -12.26
C LEU A 125 3.63 7.61 -13.62
N THR A 126 4.58 8.53 -13.76
CA THR A 126 4.85 9.21 -15.03
C THR A 126 5.10 8.19 -16.15
N GLY A 127 4.41 8.35 -17.28
CA GLY A 127 4.46 7.41 -18.41
C GLY A 127 3.53 6.19 -18.28
N ASN A 128 2.80 6.05 -17.15
CA ASN A 128 1.76 5.04 -17.02
C ASN A 128 0.41 5.54 -17.57
N ASP A 129 -0.44 4.59 -17.96
CA ASP A 129 -1.79 4.90 -18.48
C ASP A 129 -2.76 5.37 -17.38
N TYR A 130 -2.38 5.27 -16.13
CA TYR A 130 -3.20 5.58 -14.97
C TYR A 130 -2.48 6.50 -14.00
N GLN A 131 -3.27 7.28 -13.28
CA GLN A 131 -2.85 8.11 -12.16
C GLN A 131 -3.87 8.07 -11.03
N TRP A 132 -3.45 8.43 -9.85
CA TRP A 132 -4.33 8.63 -8.71
C TRP A 132 -5.04 9.97 -8.79
N ALA A 133 -6.30 10.00 -8.39
CA ALA A 133 -7.08 11.22 -8.15
C ALA A 133 -7.92 11.02 -6.90
N LEU A 134 -8.26 12.10 -6.22
CA LEU A 134 -9.13 12.00 -5.04
C LEU A 134 -10.56 11.62 -5.48
N GLY A 135 -11.09 10.58 -4.87
CA GLY A 135 -12.46 10.13 -5.07
C GLY A 135 -13.47 10.91 -4.23
N THR A 136 -14.75 10.65 -4.44
CA THR A 136 -15.85 11.30 -3.72
C THR A 136 -15.90 10.92 -2.24
N ASP A 137 -15.34 9.79 -1.86
CA ASP A 137 -15.17 9.33 -0.47
C ASP A 137 -13.94 9.92 0.23
N GLY A 138 -13.16 10.75 -0.48
CA GLY A 138 -11.93 11.36 0.04
C GLY A 138 -10.70 10.46 -0.03
N LEU A 139 -10.81 9.26 -0.59
CA LEU A 139 -9.71 8.32 -0.81
C LEU A 139 -9.23 8.35 -2.26
N PRO A 140 -7.95 8.04 -2.53
CA PRO A 140 -7.46 8.00 -3.90
C PRO A 140 -8.13 6.90 -4.72
N VAL A 141 -8.45 7.22 -5.96
CA VAL A 141 -8.96 6.28 -6.97
C VAL A 141 -8.11 6.34 -8.23
N LEU A 142 -7.92 5.21 -8.89
CA LEU A 142 -7.21 5.19 -10.18
C LEU A 142 -8.10 5.73 -11.29
N LYS A 143 -7.55 6.66 -12.05
CA LYS A 143 -8.16 7.18 -13.27
C LYS A 143 -7.21 6.97 -14.45
N ARG A 144 -7.79 6.64 -15.59
CA ARG A 144 -7.03 6.55 -16.84
C ARG A 144 -6.60 7.96 -17.28
N ASN A 145 -5.35 8.09 -17.71
CA ASN A 145 -4.84 9.31 -18.32
C ASN A 145 -5.48 9.49 -19.69
N ASN A 146 -6.29 10.53 -19.86
CA ASN A 146 -6.95 10.85 -21.13
C ASN A 146 -5.97 11.39 -22.20
N ASN A 147 -4.68 11.52 -21.86
CA ASN A 147 -3.65 12.08 -22.72
C ASN A 147 -2.85 11.03 -23.51
N ASN A 148 -3.25 9.77 -23.47
CA ASN A 148 -2.66 8.72 -24.30
C ASN A 148 -3.68 8.36 -25.38
N PRO A 149 -3.36 8.62 -26.67
CA PRO A 149 -4.27 8.28 -27.76
C PRO A 149 -4.47 6.77 -27.90
#